data_d3624cfb7893365ed4ae2fa1b3906c64
#
_entry.id   d3624cfb7893365ed4ae2fa1b3906c64
#
_cell.length_a   1.000
_cell.length_b   1.000
_cell.length_c   1.000
_cell.angle_alpha   90.00
_cell.angle_beta   90.00
_cell.angle_gamma   90.00
#
_symmetry.space_group_name_H-M   'P 1'
#
loop_
_entity.id
_entity.type
_entity.pdbx_description
1 polymer ?
#
loop_
_entity_poly.entity_id
_entity_poly.type
_entity_poly.pdbx_seq_one_letter_code
_entity_poly.pdbx_strand_id
1 'polypeptide(L)'
;DKDSADLAKSARSDVKVVKIAKFDKLDLSLIGDFRKENANAALTVARLLKLDPLAAKQTVEQFGGTGRRLEYKGEINGVKVYDDYAVQPYTVLKTANALEEKYKGQRIALVLEPHTFSRVRVFFDAFAKNLSQAKVDSIFITEVYAAREQGNRKKLAEDLAGSIGSKAVFSGSLEKTARYLKKHLREFDIVLSMGAGRVYKFWDLLNSN
;
A
#
# COMPACT_ATOMS: atom_id res chain seq x y z
N ASP A 1 2.73 -1.20 19.94
CA ASP A 1 1.88 -0.02 20.15
C ASP A 1 0.95 -0.23 21.37
N LYS A 2 0.15 0.80 21.73
CA LYS A 2 -0.73 0.77 22.89
C LYS A 2 -1.82 -0.30 22.74
N ASP A 3 -2.41 -0.41 21.57
CA ASP A 3 -3.51 -1.33 21.28
C ASP A 3 -3.06 -2.79 21.42
N SER A 4 -1.86 -3.10 20.90
CA SER A 4 -1.24 -4.43 21.06
C SER A 4 -0.94 -4.74 22.53
N ALA A 5 -0.52 -3.74 23.33
CA ALA A 5 -0.27 -3.92 24.76
C ALA A 5 -1.57 -4.17 25.55
N ASP A 6 -2.66 -3.51 25.18
CA ASP A 6 -3.97 -3.69 25.83
C ASP A 6 -4.59 -5.05 25.46
N LEU A 7 -4.46 -5.48 24.20
CA LEU A 7 -4.83 -6.84 23.78
C LEU A 7 -4.02 -7.92 24.51
N ALA A 8 -2.73 -7.69 24.73
CA ALA A 8 -1.88 -8.62 25.47
C ALA A 8 -2.33 -8.82 26.92
N LYS A 9 -2.86 -7.77 27.58
CA LYS A 9 -3.42 -7.84 28.94
C LYS A 9 -4.70 -8.67 29.02
N SER A 10 -5.48 -8.70 27.92
CA SER A 10 -6.74 -9.46 27.85
C SER A 10 -6.56 -10.88 27.29
N ALA A 11 -5.32 -11.32 27.04
CA ALA A 11 -5.05 -12.67 26.58
C ALA A 11 -5.47 -13.70 27.64
N ARG A 12 -6.02 -14.83 27.19
CA ARG A 12 -6.36 -15.96 28.05
C ARG A 12 -5.10 -16.51 28.73
N SER A 13 -5.25 -17.10 29.90
CA SER A 13 -4.13 -17.62 30.71
C SER A 13 -3.33 -18.74 30.02
N ASP A 14 -3.96 -19.46 29.08
CA ASP A 14 -3.30 -20.50 28.28
C ASP A 14 -2.54 -19.98 27.05
N VAL A 15 -2.61 -18.65 26.78
CA VAL A 15 -1.94 -18.01 25.67
C VAL A 15 -0.64 -17.37 26.10
N LYS A 16 0.47 -17.79 25.48
CA LYS A 16 1.77 -17.15 25.69
C LYS A 16 1.89 -15.89 24.87
N VAL A 17 1.89 -14.75 25.51
CA VAL A 17 2.16 -13.45 24.88
C VAL A 17 3.66 -13.25 24.76
N VAL A 18 4.14 -12.96 23.55
CA VAL A 18 5.56 -12.71 23.28
C VAL A 18 5.74 -11.33 22.69
N LYS A 19 6.61 -10.53 23.30
CA LYS A 19 7.01 -9.24 22.75
C LYS A 19 7.95 -9.44 21.56
N ILE A 20 7.68 -8.74 20.46
CA ILE A 20 8.57 -8.72 19.29
C ILE A 20 9.93 -8.12 19.72
N ALA A 21 11.00 -8.86 19.50
CA ALA A 21 12.35 -8.39 19.74
C ALA A 21 12.80 -7.45 18.62
N LYS A 22 13.73 -6.54 18.95
CA LYS A 22 14.45 -5.76 17.93
C LYS A 22 15.72 -6.49 17.55
N PHE A 23 15.96 -6.57 16.25
CA PHE A 23 17.19 -7.09 15.68
C PHE A 23 17.87 -5.96 14.92
N ASP A 24 19.12 -5.69 15.25
CA ASP A 24 19.91 -4.63 14.65
C ASP A 24 20.55 -5.07 13.34
N LYS A 25 20.90 -4.10 12.51
CA LYS A 25 21.68 -4.30 11.27
C LYS A 25 21.02 -5.30 10.30
N LEU A 26 19.70 -5.16 10.08
CA LEU A 26 19.01 -5.89 9.03
C LEU A 26 19.15 -5.12 7.70
N ASP A 27 19.71 -5.76 6.69
CA ASP A 27 19.81 -5.25 5.32
C ASP A 27 18.65 -5.82 4.50
N LEU A 28 17.54 -5.09 4.47
CA LEU A 28 16.32 -5.53 3.78
C LEU A 28 16.26 -4.90 2.39
N SER A 29 16.09 -5.73 1.37
CA SER A 29 15.87 -5.29 -0.01
C SER A 29 14.53 -4.58 -0.22
N LEU A 30 13.57 -4.81 0.66
CA LEU A 30 12.19 -4.30 0.56
C LEU A 30 12.07 -2.84 1.01
N ILE A 31 11.24 -2.07 0.29
CA ILE A 31 10.98 -0.65 0.55
C ILE A 31 10.10 -0.47 1.78
N GLY A 32 10.47 0.46 2.67
CA GLY A 32 9.68 0.95 3.80
C GLY A 32 10.11 0.41 5.17
N ASP A 33 10.21 1.30 6.14
CA ASP A 33 10.65 0.97 7.51
C ASP A 33 9.75 -0.03 8.23
N PHE A 34 8.44 -0.06 7.89
CA PHE A 34 7.52 -1.07 8.41
C PHE A 34 7.93 -2.52 8.06
N ARG A 35 8.81 -2.71 7.07
CA ARG A 35 9.40 -4.01 6.76
C ARG A 35 10.34 -4.51 7.84
N LYS A 36 11.03 -3.59 8.52
CA LYS A 36 11.88 -3.92 9.68
C LYS A 36 11.04 -4.48 10.82
N GLU A 37 9.85 -3.93 11.06
CA GLU A 37 8.92 -4.47 12.07
C GLU A 37 8.48 -5.89 11.73
N ASN A 38 8.13 -6.15 10.46
CA ASN A 38 7.77 -7.48 9.98
C ASN A 38 8.95 -8.46 10.09
N ALA A 39 10.14 -8.04 9.72
CA ALA A 39 11.38 -8.83 9.86
C ALA A 39 11.67 -9.18 11.31
N ASN A 40 11.53 -8.22 12.22
CA ASN A 40 11.69 -8.43 13.66
C ASN A 40 10.68 -9.45 14.20
N ALA A 41 9.42 -9.41 13.72
CA ALA A 41 8.41 -10.38 14.10
C ALA A 41 8.80 -11.79 13.61
N ALA A 42 9.21 -11.94 12.34
CA ALA A 42 9.63 -13.21 11.77
C ALA A 42 10.85 -13.80 12.52
N LEU A 43 11.87 -12.98 12.80
CA LEU A 43 13.04 -13.41 13.54
C LEU A 43 12.72 -13.75 15.00
N THR A 44 11.75 -13.06 15.61
CA THR A 44 11.27 -13.41 16.96
C THR A 44 10.64 -14.80 16.97
N VAL A 45 9.83 -15.13 15.97
CA VAL A 45 9.24 -16.47 15.81
C VAL A 45 10.33 -17.51 15.55
N ALA A 46 11.27 -17.24 14.65
CA ALA A 46 12.40 -18.15 14.38
C ALA A 46 13.20 -18.48 15.67
N ARG A 47 13.47 -17.47 16.50
CA ARG A 47 14.12 -17.65 17.80
C ARG A 47 13.31 -18.52 18.77
N LEU A 48 11.98 -18.33 18.81
CA LEU A 48 11.09 -19.15 19.65
C LEU A 48 11.08 -20.61 19.20
N LEU A 49 11.18 -20.83 17.90
CA LEU A 49 11.27 -22.18 17.31
C LEU A 49 12.68 -22.76 17.37
N LYS A 50 13.64 -22.04 17.95
CA LYS A 50 15.06 -22.44 18.07
C LYS A 50 15.72 -22.73 16.71
N LEU A 51 15.33 -22.00 15.67
CA LEU A 51 15.97 -22.10 14.36
C LEU A 51 17.36 -21.45 14.41
N ASP A 52 18.25 -21.85 13.49
CA ASP A 52 19.58 -21.24 13.38
C ASP A 52 19.47 -19.73 13.15
N PRO A 53 20.07 -18.89 14.00
CA PRO A 53 19.90 -17.44 13.92
C PRO A 53 20.50 -16.82 12.65
N LEU A 54 21.62 -17.38 12.16
CA LEU A 54 22.30 -16.86 10.98
C LEU A 54 21.49 -17.18 9.72
N ALA A 55 21.05 -18.42 9.58
CA ALA A 55 20.20 -18.84 8.48
C ALA A 55 18.86 -18.08 8.46
N ALA A 56 18.23 -17.88 9.62
CA ALA A 56 16.99 -17.10 9.75
C ALA A 56 17.19 -15.65 9.30
N LYS A 57 18.30 -15.01 9.73
CA LYS A 57 18.64 -13.65 9.34
C LYS A 57 18.85 -13.56 7.83
N GLN A 58 19.67 -14.41 7.26
CA GLN A 58 19.94 -14.44 5.80
C GLN A 58 18.64 -14.63 4.99
N THR A 59 17.77 -15.56 5.41
CA THR A 59 16.48 -15.80 4.76
C THR A 59 15.59 -14.57 4.77
N VAL A 60 15.52 -13.84 5.88
CA VAL A 60 14.73 -12.61 6.00
C VAL A 60 15.30 -11.48 5.14
N GLU A 61 16.63 -11.33 5.09
CA GLU A 61 17.30 -10.31 4.29
C GLU A 61 17.18 -10.58 2.77
N GLN A 62 17.19 -11.85 2.37
CA GLN A 62 17.02 -12.28 0.98
C GLN A 62 15.55 -12.34 0.53
N PHE A 63 14.60 -12.15 1.46
CA PHE A 63 13.18 -12.25 1.14
C PHE A 63 12.75 -11.17 0.14
N GLY A 64 12.39 -11.58 -1.07
CA GLY A 64 12.02 -10.71 -2.19
C GLY A 64 10.62 -10.06 -2.08
N GLY A 65 9.89 -10.30 -1.00
CA GLY A 65 8.55 -9.75 -0.78
C GLY A 65 7.42 -10.70 -1.15
N THR A 66 6.21 -10.22 -0.97
CA THR A 66 4.98 -10.93 -1.33
C THR A 66 4.31 -10.16 -2.48
N GLY A 67 3.74 -10.87 -3.42
CA GLY A 67 2.98 -10.27 -4.50
C GLY A 67 1.94 -9.28 -3.97
N ARG A 68 1.76 -8.17 -4.66
CA ARG A 68 0.86 -7.09 -4.29
C ARG A 68 1.15 -6.45 -2.92
N ARG A 69 2.40 -6.42 -2.48
CA ARG A 69 2.85 -5.73 -1.25
C ARG A 69 3.99 -4.79 -1.58
N LEU A 70 3.69 -3.63 -2.18
CA LEU A 70 4.62 -2.70 -2.80
C LEU A 70 5.51 -3.45 -3.81
N GLU A 71 4.85 -4.26 -4.63
CA GLU A 71 5.47 -5.12 -5.62
C GLU A 71 5.92 -4.28 -6.82
N TYR A 72 7.20 -4.35 -7.18
CA TYR A 72 7.68 -3.78 -8.41
C TYR A 72 7.22 -4.63 -9.61
N LYS A 73 6.46 -4.03 -10.52
CA LYS A 73 5.90 -4.72 -11.70
C LYS A 73 6.81 -4.61 -12.92
N GLY A 74 7.64 -3.59 -12.98
CA GLY A 74 8.51 -3.29 -14.12
C GLY A 74 8.49 -1.82 -14.50
N GLU A 75 8.98 -1.53 -15.70
CA GLU A 75 9.04 -0.18 -16.29
C GLU A 75 8.29 -0.11 -17.60
N ILE A 76 7.63 1.01 -17.85
CA ILE A 76 6.98 1.36 -19.11
C ILE A 76 7.52 2.72 -19.54
N ASN A 77 8.26 2.77 -20.65
CA ASN A 77 8.88 4.00 -21.14
C ASN A 77 9.73 4.76 -20.09
N GLY A 78 10.43 4.03 -19.22
CA GLY A 78 11.26 4.59 -18.15
C GLY A 78 10.51 4.92 -16.87
N VAL A 79 9.20 4.73 -16.82
CA VAL A 79 8.35 4.95 -15.63
C VAL A 79 8.18 3.64 -14.85
N LYS A 80 8.59 3.66 -13.58
CA LYS A 80 8.48 2.50 -12.68
C LYS A 80 7.03 2.28 -12.24
N VAL A 81 6.58 1.04 -12.28
CA VAL A 81 5.21 0.70 -11.86
C VAL A 81 5.25 -0.23 -10.65
N TYR A 82 4.48 0.13 -9.63
CA TYR A 82 4.30 -0.62 -8.39
C TYR A 82 2.84 -0.98 -8.15
N ASP A 83 2.59 -2.13 -7.52
CA ASP A 83 1.26 -2.56 -7.07
C ASP A 83 1.25 -2.86 -5.57
N ASP A 84 0.20 -2.40 -4.88
CA ASP A 84 0.00 -2.66 -3.47
C ASP A 84 -1.45 -2.99 -3.12
N TYR A 85 -1.66 -3.92 -2.21
CA TYR A 85 -2.98 -4.37 -1.75
C TYR A 85 -3.62 -3.44 -0.71
N ALA A 86 -2.99 -2.32 -0.37
CA ALA A 86 -3.45 -1.42 0.69
C ALA A 86 -4.88 -0.91 0.45
N VAL A 87 -5.71 -1.03 1.49
CA VAL A 87 -7.12 -0.60 1.50
C VAL A 87 -7.51 0.17 2.77
N GLN A 88 -6.58 0.38 3.67
CA GLN A 88 -6.78 1.16 4.89
C GLN A 88 -6.09 2.52 4.74
N PRO A 89 -6.70 3.62 5.19
CA PRO A 89 -6.15 4.97 5.00
C PRO A 89 -4.71 5.11 5.46
N TYR A 90 -4.41 4.60 6.65
CA TYR A 90 -3.06 4.65 7.22
C TYR A 90 -2.04 3.83 6.40
N THR A 91 -2.42 2.65 5.94
CA THR A 91 -1.54 1.79 5.13
C THR A 91 -1.25 2.45 3.78
N VAL A 92 -2.27 3.04 3.14
CA VAL A 92 -2.10 3.78 1.87
C VAL A 92 -1.08 4.91 2.05
N LEU A 93 -1.23 5.73 3.10
CA LEU A 93 -0.29 6.81 3.42
C LEU A 93 1.14 6.28 3.64
N LYS A 94 1.29 5.27 4.48
CA LYS A 94 2.60 4.69 4.80
C LYS A 94 3.32 4.12 3.58
N THR A 95 2.61 3.40 2.73
CA THR A 95 3.17 2.82 1.51
C THR A 95 3.57 3.89 0.51
N ALA A 96 2.72 4.90 0.30
CA ALA A 96 3.03 6.02 -0.60
C ALA A 96 4.27 6.80 -0.13
N ASN A 97 4.34 7.11 1.16
CA ASN A 97 5.48 7.85 1.72
C ASN A 97 6.78 7.02 1.71
N ALA A 98 6.70 5.71 1.92
CA ALA A 98 7.88 4.84 1.83
C ALA A 98 8.44 4.79 0.40
N LEU A 99 7.57 4.86 -0.60
CA LEU A 99 8.00 4.92 -1.99
C LEU A 99 8.65 6.28 -2.31
N GLU A 100 8.07 7.39 -1.86
CA GLU A 100 8.67 8.72 -1.99
C GLU A 100 10.04 8.81 -1.29
N GLU A 101 10.16 8.25 -0.09
CA GLU A 101 11.42 8.24 0.65
C GLU A 101 12.52 7.47 -0.12
N LYS A 102 12.17 6.35 -0.74
CA LYS A 102 13.10 5.57 -1.58
C LYS A 102 13.51 6.33 -2.86
N TYR A 103 12.57 7.07 -3.44
CA TYR A 103 12.73 7.74 -4.73
C TYR A 103 12.57 9.26 -4.61
N LYS A 104 13.22 9.82 -3.61
CA LYS A 104 13.10 11.23 -3.25
C LYS A 104 13.28 12.16 -4.44
N GLY A 105 12.31 13.06 -4.64
CA GLY A 105 12.33 14.02 -5.73
C GLY A 105 11.81 13.48 -7.07
N GLN A 106 11.39 12.21 -7.15
CA GLN A 106 10.70 11.68 -8.31
C GLN A 106 9.19 11.95 -8.23
N ARG A 107 8.57 12.18 -9.38
CA ARG A 107 7.14 12.47 -9.51
C ARG A 107 6.34 11.18 -9.44
N ILE A 108 5.42 11.09 -8.49
CA ILE A 108 4.65 9.89 -8.20
C ILE A 108 3.17 10.12 -8.52
N ALA A 109 2.60 9.28 -9.39
CA ALA A 109 1.17 9.12 -9.58
C ALA A 109 0.65 7.97 -8.72
N LEU A 110 -0.28 8.24 -7.81
CA LEU A 110 -1.01 7.23 -7.05
C LEU A 110 -2.35 6.94 -7.71
N VAL A 111 -2.61 5.70 -8.09
CA VAL A 111 -3.92 5.21 -8.55
C VAL A 111 -4.55 4.41 -7.42
N LEU A 112 -5.61 4.93 -6.82
CA LEU A 112 -6.33 4.25 -5.74
C LEU A 112 -7.68 3.73 -6.25
N GLU A 113 -7.89 2.41 -6.13
CA GLU A 113 -9.20 1.78 -6.26
C GLU A 113 -9.81 1.61 -4.88
N PRO A 114 -10.73 2.49 -4.43
CA PRO A 114 -11.33 2.38 -3.11
C PRO A 114 -12.09 1.06 -2.99
N HIS A 115 -11.91 0.34 -1.88
CA HIS A 115 -12.44 -1.02 -1.72
C HIS A 115 -13.50 -1.06 -0.63
N THR A 116 -14.69 -1.37 -1.03
CA THR A 116 -16.05 -1.45 -0.53
C THR A 116 -16.63 -0.11 -0.05
N PHE A 117 -17.94 0.04 -0.25
CA PHE A 117 -18.66 1.25 0.17
C PHE A 117 -18.64 1.42 1.68
N SER A 118 -18.85 0.34 2.44
CA SER A 118 -18.84 0.35 3.89
C SER A 118 -17.53 0.86 4.44
N ARG A 119 -16.41 0.34 3.94
CA ARG A 119 -15.08 0.78 4.38
C ARG A 119 -14.82 2.24 4.04
N VAL A 120 -15.10 2.65 2.80
CA VAL A 120 -14.88 4.04 2.39
C VAL A 120 -15.72 5.00 3.22
N ARG A 121 -16.98 4.67 3.51
CA ARG A 121 -17.85 5.51 4.34
C ARG A 121 -17.36 5.60 5.79
N VAL A 122 -17.05 4.46 6.42
CA VAL A 122 -16.57 4.43 7.82
C VAL A 122 -15.26 5.18 7.98
N PHE A 123 -14.36 5.13 6.99
CA PHE A 123 -13.05 5.76 7.06
C PHE A 123 -12.91 6.98 6.15
N PHE A 124 -14.01 7.61 5.74
CA PHE A 124 -14.01 8.68 4.74
C PHE A 124 -13.07 9.83 5.12
N ASP A 125 -13.24 10.39 6.31
CA ASP A 125 -12.42 11.50 6.79
C ASP A 125 -10.95 11.09 6.97
N ALA A 126 -10.71 9.87 7.41
CA ALA A 126 -9.37 9.32 7.54
C ALA A 126 -8.69 9.14 6.15
N PHE A 127 -9.43 8.69 5.13
CA PHE A 127 -8.93 8.65 3.77
C PHE A 127 -8.60 10.04 3.24
N ALA A 128 -9.53 10.99 3.36
CA ALA A 128 -9.32 12.36 2.91
C ALA A 128 -8.08 12.98 3.57
N LYS A 129 -7.99 12.89 4.89
CA LYS A 129 -6.84 13.39 5.66
C LYS A 129 -5.53 12.72 5.27
N ASN A 130 -5.48 11.38 5.24
CA ASN A 130 -4.23 10.67 4.97
C ASN A 130 -3.77 10.85 3.53
N LEU A 131 -4.68 10.84 2.57
CA LEU A 131 -4.35 11.07 1.16
C LEU A 131 -3.92 12.52 0.90
N SER A 132 -4.50 13.51 1.58
CA SER A 132 -4.02 14.88 1.47
C SER A 132 -2.58 15.06 2.00
N GLN A 133 -2.15 14.22 2.96
CA GLN A 133 -0.80 14.22 3.53
C GLN A 133 0.17 13.28 2.79
N ALA A 134 -0.30 12.43 1.90
CA ALA A 134 0.57 11.53 1.15
C ALA A 134 1.55 12.33 0.27
N LYS A 135 2.81 11.95 0.29
CA LYS A 135 3.87 12.60 -0.48
C LYS A 135 3.89 12.06 -1.91
N VAL A 136 2.86 12.41 -2.65
CA VAL A 136 2.70 12.08 -4.07
C VAL A 136 2.21 13.30 -4.82
N ASP A 137 2.52 13.38 -6.11
CA ASP A 137 2.22 14.56 -6.95
C ASP A 137 0.78 14.57 -7.43
N SER A 138 0.25 13.39 -7.78
CA SER A 138 -1.12 13.25 -8.26
C SER A 138 -1.79 11.99 -7.73
N ILE A 139 -3.09 12.09 -7.44
CA ILE A 139 -3.91 10.99 -6.94
C ILE A 139 -5.09 10.79 -7.89
N PHE A 140 -5.17 9.63 -8.49
CA PHE A 140 -6.26 9.21 -9.36
C PHE A 140 -7.17 8.25 -8.59
N ILE A 141 -8.37 8.71 -8.22
CA ILE A 141 -9.36 7.89 -7.53
C ILE A 141 -10.26 7.25 -8.58
N THR A 142 -10.25 5.92 -8.65
CA THR A 142 -11.15 5.19 -9.56
C THR A 142 -12.52 4.99 -8.94
N GLU A 143 -13.47 4.44 -9.71
CA GLU A 143 -14.74 3.97 -9.16
C GLU A 143 -14.50 3.00 -7.98
N VAL A 144 -15.39 3.06 -6.96
CA VAL A 144 -15.32 2.13 -5.83
C VAL A 144 -15.49 0.69 -6.30
N TYR A 145 -14.57 -0.19 -5.92
CA TYR A 145 -14.76 -1.62 -6.08
C TYR A 145 -15.76 -2.13 -5.04
N ALA A 146 -16.95 -2.42 -5.48
CA ALA A 146 -18.08 -2.73 -4.59
C ALA A 146 -17.98 -4.11 -3.92
N ALA A 147 -17.22 -5.05 -4.50
CA ALA A 147 -17.24 -6.46 -4.11
C ALA A 147 -18.67 -7.03 -4.12
N ARG A 148 -19.25 -7.28 -2.94
CA ARG A 148 -20.62 -7.80 -2.79
C ARG A 148 -21.63 -6.72 -2.35
N GLU A 149 -21.17 -5.48 -2.19
CA GLU A 149 -22.01 -4.37 -1.75
C GLU A 149 -22.68 -3.66 -2.93
N GLN A 150 -23.83 -3.02 -2.68
CA GLN A 150 -24.54 -2.19 -3.66
C GLN A 150 -24.36 -0.71 -3.33
N GLY A 151 -24.28 0.13 -4.38
CA GLY A 151 -24.13 1.56 -4.21
C GLY A 151 -23.69 2.27 -5.48
N ASN A 152 -23.68 3.60 -5.42
CA ASN A 152 -23.18 4.43 -6.49
C ASN A 152 -21.65 4.52 -6.45
N ARG A 153 -20.98 3.75 -7.33
CA ARG A 153 -19.51 3.64 -7.38
C ARG A 153 -18.82 4.96 -7.69
N LYS A 154 -19.45 5.81 -8.49
CA LYS A 154 -18.89 7.10 -8.92
C LYS A 154 -19.03 8.13 -7.81
N LYS A 155 -20.25 8.35 -7.31
CA LYS A 155 -20.53 9.44 -6.37
C LYS A 155 -19.63 9.43 -5.15
N LEU A 156 -19.46 8.27 -4.51
CA LEU A 156 -18.59 8.17 -3.32
C LEU A 156 -17.11 8.41 -3.64
N ALA A 157 -16.65 7.98 -4.82
CA ALA A 157 -15.28 8.21 -5.28
C ALA A 157 -15.04 9.69 -5.66
N GLU A 158 -16.01 10.34 -6.29
CA GLU A 158 -16.00 11.79 -6.58
C GLU A 158 -15.94 12.62 -5.31
N ASP A 159 -16.79 12.28 -4.32
CA ASP A 159 -16.81 12.95 -3.02
C ASP A 159 -15.46 12.80 -2.30
N LEU A 160 -14.88 11.60 -2.33
CA LEU A 160 -13.56 11.34 -1.74
C LEU A 160 -12.47 12.16 -2.45
N ALA A 161 -12.44 12.17 -3.78
CA ALA A 161 -11.46 12.95 -4.52
C ALA A 161 -11.56 14.46 -4.20
N GLY A 162 -12.79 14.99 -4.16
CA GLY A 162 -13.03 16.39 -3.80
C GLY A 162 -12.58 16.74 -2.39
N SER A 163 -12.69 15.81 -1.45
CA SER A 163 -12.29 16.02 -0.04
C SER A 163 -10.78 15.97 0.20
N ILE A 164 -10.00 15.36 -0.71
CA ILE A 164 -8.54 15.29 -0.62
C ILE A 164 -7.89 16.62 -1.01
N GLY A 165 -8.48 17.33 -1.96
CA GLY A 165 -7.95 18.61 -2.48
C GLY A 165 -7.38 18.51 -3.89
N SER A 166 -6.69 19.57 -4.34
CA SER A 166 -6.31 19.81 -5.74
C SER A 166 -5.43 18.74 -6.39
N LYS A 167 -4.69 17.97 -5.60
CA LYS A 167 -3.85 16.88 -6.15
C LYS A 167 -4.61 15.58 -6.45
N ALA A 168 -5.89 15.51 -6.11
CA ALA A 168 -6.72 14.32 -6.32
C ALA A 168 -7.83 14.58 -7.33
N VAL A 169 -8.08 13.61 -8.20
CA VAL A 169 -9.14 13.66 -9.20
C VAL A 169 -9.85 12.31 -9.27
N PHE A 170 -11.18 12.35 -9.41
CA PHE A 170 -11.92 11.18 -9.83
C PHE A 170 -11.63 10.88 -11.30
N SER A 171 -11.06 9.74 -11.58
CA SER A 171 -10.57 9.36 -12.92
C SER A 171 -11.48 8.37 -13.67
N GLY A 172 -12.59 7.96 -13.04
CA GLY A 172 -13.56 7.04 -13.65
C GLY A 172 -13.21 5.57 -13.43
N SER A 173 -13.50 4.73 -14.43
CA SER A 173 -13.14 3.31 -14.34
C SER A 173 -11.62 3.09 -14.41
N LEU A 174 -11.18 1.92 -13.98
CA LEU A 174 -9.76 1.54 -14.03
C LEU A 174 -9.21 1.65 -15.46
N GLU A 175 -9.99 1.24 -16.45
CA GLU A 175 -9.62 1.29 -17.86
C GLU A 175 -9.50 2.73 -18.40
N LYS A 176 -10.38 3.64 -17.93
CA LYS A 176 -10.28 5.07 -18.27
C LYS A 176 -9.02 5.69 -17.67
N THR A 177 -8.75 5.38 -16.42
CA THR A 177 -7.55 5.83 -15.71
C THR A 177 -6.27 5.35 -16.41
N ALA A 178 -6.23 4.09 -16.80
CA ALA A 178 -5.08 3.54 -17.52
C ALA A 178 -4.89 4.23 -18.89
N ARG A 179 -5.95 4.45 -19.65
CA ARG A 179 -5.88 5.18 -20.95
C ARG A 179 -5.41 6.62 -20.79
N TYR A 180 -5.83 7.29 -19.72
CA TYR A 180 -5.36 8.64 -19.43
C TYR A 180 -3.87 8.62 -19.11
N LEU A 181 -3.46 7.78 -18.16
CA LEU A 181 -2.06 7.69 -17.74
C LEU A 181 -1.12 7.25 -18.85
N LYS A 182 -1.53 6.37 -19.77
CA LYS A 182 -0.72 6.04 -20.96
C LYS A 182 -0.31 7.28 -21.75
N LYS A 183 -1.24 8.23 -21.94
CA LYS A 183 -0.98 9.46 -22.71
C LYS A 183 -0.11 10.46 -21.94
N HIS A 184 -0.18 10.41 -20.61
CA HIS A 184 0.47 11.33 -19.68
C HIS A 184 1.61 10.69 -18.87
N LEU A 185 2.05 9.49 -19.27
CA LEU A 185 3.00 8.69 -18.48
C LEU A 185 4.32 9.44 -18.23
N ARG A 186 4.77 10.24 -19.21
CA ARG A 186 6.00 11.05 -19.11
C ARG A 186 5.94 12.19 -18.07
N GLU A 187 4.76 12.50 -17.56
CA GLU A 187 4.59 13.48 -16.48
C GLU A 187 5.03 12.91 -15.13
N PHE A 188 5.24 11.59 -15.05
CA PHE A 188 5.58 10.87 -13.83
C PHE A 188 6.83 10.01 -14.02
N ASP A 189 7.49 9.74 -12.93
CA ASP A 189 8.64 8.83 -12.87
C ASP A 189 8.23 7.48 -12.25
N ILE A 190 7.13 7.51 -11.47
CA ILE A 190 6.60 6.33 -10.78
C ILE A 190 5.06 6.34 -10.86
N VAL A 191 4.47 5.18 -11.11
CA VAL A 191 3.04 4.91 -10.94
C VAL A 191 2.86 3.85 -9.86
N LEU A 192 2.08 4.18 -8.82
CA LEU A 192 1.74 3.28 -7.72
C LEU A 192 0.25 2.96 -7.78
N SER A 193 -0.12 1.72 -8.07
CA SER A 193 -1.51 1.24 -8.02
C SER A 193 -1.83 0.62 -6.67
N MET A 194 -2.97 1.00 -6.06
CA MET A 194 -3.37 0.55 -4.74
C MET A 194 -4.82 0.10 -4.67
N GLY A 195 -5.06 -1.02 -3.99
CA GLY A 195 -6.41 -1.53 -3.73
C GLY A 195 -6.48 -3.05 -3.68
N ALA A 196 -7.57 -3.59 -3.13
CA ALA A 196 -7.79 -5.04 -3.03
C ALA A 196 -8.74 -5.60 -4.12
N GLY A 197 -9.28 -4.74 -4.97
CA GLY A 197 -10.20 -5.11 -6.04
C GLY A 197 -9.47 -5.50 -7.33
N ARG A 198 -9.88 -4.87 -8.43
CA ARG A 198 -9.37 -5.16 -9.79
C ARG A 198 -8.09 -4.41 -10.15
N VAL A 199 -7.62 -3.50 -9.29
CA VAL A 199 -6.46 -2.64 -9.56
C VAL A 199 -5.18 -3.42 -9.90
N TYR A 200 -5.06 -4.68 -9.49
CA TYR A 200 -3.94 -5.56 -9.86
C TYR A 200 -3.77 -5.73 -11.40
N LYS A 201 -4.86 -5.49 -12.16
CA LYS A 201 -4.84 -5.50 -13.63
C LYS A 201 -4.26 -4.21 -14.23
N PHE A 202 -3.96 -3.22 -13.39
CA PHE A 202 -3.55 -1.91 -13.86
C PHE A 202 -2.22 -1.95 -14.62
N TRP A 203 -1.30 -2.80 -14.20
CA TRP A 203 -0.07 -3.08 -14.94
C TRP A 203 -0.36 -3.54 -16.38
N ASP A 204 -1.21 -4.54 -16.54
CA ASP A 204 -1.55 -5.09 -17.86
C ASP A 204 -2.26 -4.03 -18.71
N LEU A 205 -3.15 -3.25 -18.11
CA LEU A 205 -3.85 -2.15 -18.78
C LEU A 205 -2.90 -1.04 -19.23
N LEU A 206 -1.85 -0.74 -18.48
CA LEU A 206 -0.82 0.22 -18.89
C LEU A 206 0.10 -0.34 -19.96
N ASN A 207 0.45 -1.61 -19.90
CA ASN A 207 1.44 -2.26 -20.76
C ASN A 207 0.83 -2.85 -22.05
N SER A 208 -0.51 -2.97 -22.16
CA SER A 208 -1.16 -3.40 -23.40
C SER A 208 -0.94 -2.37 -24.52
N ASN A 209 -0.71 -2.81 -25.73
CA ASN A 209 -0.58 -1.97 -26.94
C ASN A 209 -1.86 -1.16 -27.21
#